data_df95db4a40a572cb41a2e4c2196f7a52
#
_entry.id   df95db4a40a572cb41a2e4c2196f7a52
#
_cell.length_a   1.000
_cell.length_b   1.000
_cell.length_c   1.000
_cell.angle_alpha   90.00
_cell.angle_beta   90.00
_cell.angle_gamma   90.00
#
_symmetry.space_group_name_H-M   'P 1'
#
loop_
_entity.id
_entity.type
_entity.pdbx_description
1 polymer ?
#
loop_
_entity_poly.entity_id
_entity_poly.type
_entity_poly.pdbx_seq_one_letter_code
_entity_poly.pdbx_strand_id
1 'polypeptide(L)'
;TELAAERDAWPTWLAENVVNLGLDLRGGAHLLGEVNVTEVYKARMDGDWPSVRDAVRDERDTIGTIRRVDAPDGLLRVRISKPDQMETALRTVRTLANPVVSLTSAGQNDIVVSANNDVITIELSEAEKAATDDRTMQQSLEIIRRRVDEVGTREPTIQRQGDDRILIQVPGIGSAAELKSLIGTTAKLTFHPVVGQASNPDQAPGARNFIAPDISGNGIYYILEDSPVVTGDELTDSQPAFDQNGQPAVTFRFNPTGARKFGDYTAANVGAPFAIVLDNEVISAPRINEPILGGNGIITGQFSVQEANDLSLLLRAGALPAPMQILEERSVGPGLGQDSVEAGEFAAVLGLVFVLAFL
;
A
#
# COMPACT_ATOMS: atom_id res chain seq x y z
N THR A 1 -12.47 4.86 27.24
CA THR A 1 -11.85 5.45 28.41
C THR A 1 -12.87 5.80 29.49
N GLU A 2 -14.01 6.42 29.22
CA GLU A 2 -15.12 6.59 30.22
C GLU A 2 -15.78 5.25 30.57
N LEU A 3 -16.05 4.41 29.57
CA LEU A 3 -16.61 3.07 29.74
C LEU A 3 -15.72 2.12 30.58
N ALA A 4 -14.40 2.31 30.57
CA ALA A 4 -13.47 1.52 31.39
C ALA A 4 -13.54 1.93 32.86
N ALA A 5 -13.72 3.22 33.14
CA ALA A 5 -13.89 3.72 34.53
C ALA A 5 -15.27 3.37 35.13
N GLU A 6 -16.32 3.36 34.33
CA GLU A 6 -17.65 2.88 34.74
C GLU A 6 -17.65 1.37 35.02
N ARG A 7 -16.88 0.57 34.28
CA ARG A 7 -16.77 -0.88 34.47
C ARG A 7 -16.12 -1.26 35.80
N ASP A 8 -15.16 -0.47 36.28
CA ASP A 8 -14.50 -0.72 37.57
C ASP A 8 -15.47 -0.52 38.78
N ALA A 9 -16.62 0.10 38.55
CA ALA A 9 -17.69 0.26 39.54
C ALA A 9 -18.71 -0.90 39.54
N TRP A 10 -18.62 -1.85 38.59
CA TRP A 10 -19.55 -2.97 38.49
C TRP A 10 -19.22 -4.08 39.48
N PRO A 11 -20.24 -4.73 40.06
CA PRO A 11 -20.05 -5.90 40.91
C PRO A 11 -19.34 -7.02 40.16
N THR A 12 -18.37 -7.67 40.78
CA THR A 12 -17.52 -8.73 40.20
C THR A 12 -18.27 -9.98 39.70
N TRP A 13 -19.56 -10.11 40.00
CA TRP A 13 -20.43 -11.19 39.53
C TRP A 13 -21.17 -10.87 38.21
N LEU A 14 -21.16 -9.63 37.78
CA LEU A 14 -21.68 -9.27 36.47
C LEU A 14 -20.68 -9.67 35.37
N ALA A 15 -21.23 -10.18 34.27
CA ALA A 15 -20.39 -10.65 33.13
C ALA A 15 -19.46 -9.55 32.62
N GLU A 16 -18.17 -9.90 32.46
CA GLU A 16 -17.15 -8.99 31.93
C GLU A 16 -17.35 -8.65 30.45
N ASN A 17 -18.26 -9.34 29.79
CA ASN A 17 -18.50 -9.17 28.35
C ASN A 17 -19.45 -8.00 28.10
N VAL A 18 -18.91 -6.90 27.60
CA VAL A 18 -19.69 -5.80 27.05
C VAL A 18 -20.29 -6.25 25.72
N VAL A 19 -21.61 -6.05 25.55
CA VAL A 19 -22.27 -6.30 24.26
C VAL A 19 -21.72 -5.27 23.26
N ASN A 20 -21.06 -5.74 22.21
CA ASN A 20 -20.58 -4.86 21.14
C ASN A 20 -21.77 -4.47 20.27
N LEU A 21 -22.09 -3.19 20.28
CA LEU A 21 -23.17 -2.62 19.48
C LEU A 21 -22.67 -2.40 18.05
N GLY A 22 -23.43 -2.86 17.06
CA GLY A 22 -23.11 -2.68 15.65
C GLY A 22 -23.20 -1.22 15.17
N LEU A 23 -22.91 -1.00 13.90
CA LEU A 23 -22.87 0.31 13.24
C LEU A 23 -24.16 1.12 13.47
N ASP A 24 -25.33 0.45 13.42
CA ASP A 24 -26.66 1.09 13.54
C ASP A 24 -26.94 1.66 14.94
N LEU A 25 -26.32 1.10 15.98
CA LEU A 25 -26.55 1.49 17.38
C LEU A 25 -25.44 2.38 17.94
N ARG A 26 -24.20 2.20 17.45
CA ARG A 26 -23.04 2.94 17.93
C ARG A 26 -22.65 4.12 17.04
N GLY A 27 -23.20 4.15 15.82
CA GLY A 27 -22.73 5.01 14.75
C GLY A 27 -21.38 4.55 14.20
N GLY A 28 -20.84 5.24 13.21
CA GLY A 28 -19.57 4.92 12.62
C GLY A 28 -19.54 5.20 11.11
N ALA A 29 -18.65 4.52 10.39
CA ALA A 29 -18.45 4.70 8.97
C ALA A 29 -18.66 3.41 8.17
N HIS A 30 -19.22 3.57 6.97
CA HIS A 30 -19.37 2.53 5.97
C HIS A 30 -18.72 3.03 4.67
N LEU A 31 -17.78 2.25 4.13
CA LEU A 31 -17.15 2.51 2.84
C LEU A 31 -17.23 1.26 1.96
N LEU A 32 -17.44 1.50 0.66
CA LEU A 32 -17.25 0.50 -0.38
C LEU A 32 -16.12 0.99 -1.28
N GLY A 33 -15.01 0.26 -1.31
CA GLY A 33 -13.85 0.57 -2.14
C GLY A 33 -13.66 -0.45 -3.25
N GLU A 34 -13.23 0.00 -4.42
CA GLU A 34 -12.79 -0.81 -5.55
C GLU A 34 -11.27 -0.78 -5.63
N VAL A 35 -10.64 -1.96 -5.68
CA VAL A 35 -9.20 -2.12 -5.78
C VAL A 35 -8.78 -2.11 -7.26
N ASN A 36 -7.92 -1.19 -7.65
CA ASN A 36 -7.46 -1.08 -9.03
C ASN A 36 -6.35 -2.10 -9.33
N VAL A 37 -6.75 -3.33 -9.61
CA VAL A 37 -5.81 -4.42 -9.92
C VAL A 37 -5.02 -4.20 -11.22
N THR A 38 -5.49 -3.33 -12.12
CA THR A 38 -4.79 -2.99 -13.37
C THR A 38 -3.42 -2.35 -13.11
N GLU A 39 -3.31 -1.56 -12.05
CA GLU A 39 -2.02 -0.99 -11.64
C GLU A 39 -1.01 -2.07 -11.19
N VAL A 40 -1.49 -3.18 -10.62
CA VAL A 40 -0.63 -4.32 -10.28
C VAL A 40 -0.09 -5.00 -11.55
N TYR A 41 -0.95 -5.17 -12.56
CA TYR A 41 -0.50 -5.73 -13.85
C TYR A 41 0.52 -4.83 -14.54
N LYS A 42 0.27 -3.51 -14.51
CA LYS A 42 1.22 -2.52 -15.05
C LYS A 42 2.56 -2.59 -14.33
N ALA A 43 2.56 -2.55 -13.00
CA ALA A 43 3.77 -2.65 -12.19
C ALA A 43 4.53 -3.96 -12.46
N ARG A 44 3.81 -5.08 -12.67
CA ARG A 44 4.40 -6.36 -13.02
C ARG A 44 5.08 -6.30 -14.39
N MET A 45 4.41 -5.80 -15.41
CA MET A 45 4.97 -5.67 -16.76
C MET A 45 6.15 -4.71 -16.81
N ASP A 46 6.10 -3.61 -16.04
CA ASP A 46 7.23 -2.69 -15.90
C ASP A 46 8.43 -3.36 -15.23
N GLY A 47 8.18 -4.18 -14.20
CA GLY A 47 9.19 -4.98 -13.50
C GLY A 47 9.80 -6.09 -14.36
N ASP A 48 9.08 -6.64 -15.33
CA ASP A 48 9.57 -7.68 -16.23
C ASP A 48 10.41 -7.12 -17.39
N TRP A 49 10.30 -5.81 -17.70
CA TRP A 49 11.05 -5.18 -18.79
C TRP A 49 12.58 -5.38 -18.72
N PRO A 50 13.28 -5.20 -17.57
CA PRO A 50 14.72 -5.48 -17.48
C PRO A 50 15.08 -6.91 -17.88
N SER A 51 14.30 -7.89 -17.43
CA SER A 51 14.53 -9.31 -17.75
C SER A 51 14.35 -9.59 -19.25
N VAL A 52 13.30 -9.05 -19.85
CA VAL A 52 13.04 -9.16 -21.30
C VAL A 52 14.18 -8.49 -22.08
N ARG A 53 14.58 -7.28 -21.69
CA ARG A 53 15.67 -6.56 -22.33
C ARG A 53 16.98 -7.34 -22.27
N ASP A 54 17.32 -7.90 -21.12
CA ASP A 54 18.58 -8.58 -20.90
C ASP A 54 18.61 -9.92 -21.66
N ALA A 55 17.53 -10.70 -21.64
CA ALA A 55 17.42 -11.94 -22.40
C ALA A 55 17.59 -11.73 -23.92
N VAL A 56 16.94 -10.69 -24.48
CA VAL A 56 17.07 -10.39 -25.91
C VAL A 56 18.43 -9.75 -26.27
N ARG A 57 19.03 -9.00 -25.31
CA ARG A 57 20.38 -8.43 -25.51
C ARG A 57 21.45 -9.51 -25.65
N ASP A 58 21.29 -10.62 -24.94
CA ASP A 58 22.24 -11.75 -25.05
C ASP A 58 22.20 -12.41 -26.43
N GLU A 59 21.06 -12.28 -27.16
CA GLU A 59 20.87 -12.73 -28.54
C GLU A 59 21.00 -11.60 -29.60
N ARG A 60 21.66 -10.50 -29.27
CA ARG A 60 21.71 -9.26 -30.06
C ARG A 60 22.24 -9.48 -31.48
N ASP A 61 23.19 -10.37 -31.65
CA ASP A 61 23.79 -10.66 -32.98
C ASP A 61 22.75 -11.26 -33.93
N THR A 62 21.84 -12.05 -33.41
CA THR A 62 20.74 -12.69 -34.14
C THR A 62 19.53 -11.77 -34.28
N ILE A 63 18.97 -11.30 -33.17
CA ILE A 63 17.70 -10.58 -33.11
C ILE A 63 17.86 -9.09 -33.42
N GLY A 64 19.05 -8.54 -33.21
CA GLY A 64 19.33 -7.12 -33.35
C GLY A 64 19.08 -6.30 -32.11
N THR A 65 18.72 -5.03 -32.27
CA THR A 65 18.39 -4.13 -31.16
C THR A 65 16.91 -4.18 -30.84
N ILE A 66 16.59 -3.91 -29.57
CA ILE A 66 15.21 -3.83 -29.09
C ILE A 66 14.91 -2.44 -28.54
N ARG A 67 13.65 -2.06 -28.63
CA ARG A 67 13.13 -0.83 -28.07
C ARG A 67 11.75 -1.08 -27.48
N ARG A 68 11.53 -0.65 -26.22
CA ARG A 68 10.20 -0.59 -25.64
C ARG A 68 9.35 0.43 -26.40
N VAL A 69 8.09 0.11 -26.68
CA VAL A 69 7.11 1.00 -27.32
C VAL A 69 5.91 1.14 -26.41
N ASP A 70 5.15 2.22 -26.60
CA ASP A 70 3.97 2.49 -25.80
C ASP A 70 2.98 1.33 -25.87
N ALA A 71 2.41 1.00 -24.73
CA ALA A 71 1.45 -0.06 -24.56
C ALA A 71 0.35 0.37 -23.57
N PRO A 72 -0.88 -0.14 -23.71
CA PRO A 72 -1.89 -0.05 -22.67
C PRO A 72 -1.40 -0.65 -21.34
N ASP A 73 -1.99 -0.22 -20.23
CA ASP A 73 -1.67 -0.75 -18.92
C ASP A 73 -1.83 -2.29 -18.87
N GLY A 74 -0.90 -2.97 -18.21
CA GLY A 74 -0.86 -4.43 -18.14
C GLY A 74 -0.26 -5.13 -19.36
N LEU A 75 0.22 -4.38 -20.37
CA LEU A 75 0.93 -4.90 -21.54
C LEU A 75 2.36 -4.37 -21.59
N LEU A 76 3.29 -5.23 -21.99
CA LEU A 76 4.65 -4.83 -22.35
C LEU A 76 4.86 -5.06 -23.84
N ARG A 77 5.18 -4.01 -24.60
CA ARG A 77 5.45 -4.08 -26.03
C ARG A 77 6.88 -3.75 -26.34
N VAL A 78 7.50 -4.60 -27.16
CA VAL A 78 8.92 -4.49 -27.53
C VAL A 78 9.05 -4.63 -29.03
N ARG A 79 9.65 -3.63 -29.68
CA ARG A 79 9.98 -3.67 -31.11
C ARG A 79 11.38 -4.22 -31.31
N ILE A 80 11.55 -5.14 -32.26
CA ILE A 80 12.83 -5.68 -32.65
C ILE A 80 13.28 -5.06 -33.99
N SER A 81 14.59 -4.93 -34.21
CA SER A 81 15.12 -4.32 -35.42
C SER A 81 15.27 -5.29 -36.63
N LYS A 82 15.17 -6.59 -36.38
CA LYS A 82 15.23 -7.64 -37.41
C LYS A 82 13.95 -8.48 -37.40
N PRO A 83 12.88 -8.07 -38.11
CA PRO A 83 11.57 -8.77 -38.08
C PRO A 83 11.64 -10.21 -38.61
N ASP A 84 12.58 -10.53 -39.45
CA ASP A 84 12.86 -11.88 -39.97
C ASP A 84 13.31 -12.86 -38.86
N GLN A 85 13.80 -12.36 -37.75
CA GLN A 85 14.22 -13.13 -36.58
C GLN A 85 13.13 -13.17 -35.46
N MET A 86 11.89 -12.80 -35.78
CA MET A 86 10.79 -12.74 -34.82
C MET A 86 10.59 -14.06 -34.08
N GLU A 87 10.70 -15.20 -34.77
CA GLU A 87 10.49 -16.50 -34.13
C GLU A 87 11.57 -16.82 -33.11
N THR A 88 12.81 -16.43 -33.36
CA THR A 88 13.90 -16.57 -32.38
C THR A 88 13.67 -15.66 -31.19
N ALA A 89 13.26 -14.41 -31.42
CA ALA A 89 12.96 -13.46 -30.36
C ALA A 89 11.78 -13.94 -29.47
N LEU A 90 10.70 -14.46 -30.08
CA LEU A 90 9.58 -15.03 -29.35
C LEU A 90 10.00 -16.22 -28.48
N ARG A 91 10.84 -17.12 -29.03
CA ARG A 91 11.34 -18.27 -28.26
C ARG A 91 12.16 -17.81 -27.07
N THR A 92 13.06 -16.84 -27.24
CA THR A 92 13.89 -16.28 -26.18
C THR A 92 13.01 -15.63 -25.08
N VAL A 93 12.01 -14.82 -25.45
CA VAL A 93 11.11 -14.20 -24.47
C VAL A 93 10.24 -15.24 -23.76
N ARG A 94 9.78 -16.28 -24.45
CA ARG A 94 9.02 -17.38 -23.85
C ARG A 94 9.79 -18.19 -22.80
N THR A 95 11.12 -18.17 -22.80
CA THR A 95 11.91 -18.83 -21.74
C THR A 95 11.80 -18.10 -20.39
N LEU A 96 11.32 -16.87 -20.38
CA LEU A 96 11.08 -16.10 -19.15
C LEU A 96 9.76 -16.47 -18.46
N ALA A 97 8.89 -17.23 -19.14
CA ALA A 97 7.62 -17.66 -18.59
C ALA A 97 7.82 -18.68 -17.47
N ASN A 98 7.11 -18.47 -16.35
CA ASN A 98 7.13 -19.34 -15.20
C ASN A 98 5.76 -20.03 -15.05
N PRO A 99 5.70 -21.24 -14.46
CA PRO A 99 4.43 -21.89 -14.15
C PRO A 99 3.63 -21.07 -13.13
N VAL A 100 2.34 -20.88 -13.39
CA VAL A 100 1.42 -20.25 -12.40
C VAL A 100 1.25 -21.20 -11.21
N VAL A 101 1.50 -20.69 -10.01
CA VAL A 101 1.29 -21.43 -8.77
C VAL A 101 -0.15 -21.23 -8.32
N SER A 102 -1.07 -22.06 -8.84
CA SER A 102 -2.47 -22.07 -8.45
C SER A 102 -3.03 -23.50 -8.47
N LEU A 103 -3.96 -23.78 -7.56
CA LEU A 103 -4.61 -25.09 -7.48
C LEU A 103 -5.49 -25.39 -8.71
N THR A 104 -5.97 -24.36 -9.41
CA THR A 104 -6.89 -24.47 -10.55
C THR A 104 -6.19 -24.33 -11.91
N SER A 105 -4.91 -23.93 -11.95
CA SER A 105 -4.20 -23.55 -13.18
C SER A 105 -2.89 -24.33 -13.38
N ALA A 106 -2.86 -25.58 -12.94
CA ALA A 106 -1.66 -26.41 -13.03
C ALA A 106 -1.16 -26.53 -14.49
N GLY A 107 0.09 -26.10 -14.72
CA GLY A 107 0.75 -26.23 -16.03
C GLY A 107 0.54 -25.05 -16.98
N GLN A 108 -0.14 -23.97 -16.57
CA GLN A 108 -0.22 -22.74 -17.36
C GLN A 108 0.94 -21.80 -17.00
N ASN A 109 1.42 -21.05 -17.97
CA ASN A 109 2.47 -20.06 -17.76
C ASN A 109 1.87 -18.73 -17.28
N ASP A 110 2.69 -17.95 -16.56
CA ASP A 110 2.32 -16.65 -16.00
C ASP A 110 2.16 -15.56 -17.09
N ILE A 111 2.93 -15.67 -18.19
CA ILE A 111 2.87 -14.73 -19.31
C ILE A 111 2.48 -15.40 -20.62
N VAL A 112 1.77 -14.63 -21.45
CA VAL A 112 1.47 -14.94 -22.86
C VAL A 112 2.31 -14.02 -23.73
N VAL A 113 3.03 -14.61 -24.70
CA VAL A 113 3.91 -13.87 -25.63
C VAL A 113 3.38 -14.05 -27.05
N SER A 114 2.98 -12.95 -27.66
CA SER A 114 2.51 -12.87 -29.02
C SER A 114 3.33 -11.88 -29.85
N ALA A 115 3.25 -11.95 -31.17
CA ALA A 115 3.90 -11.00 -32.05
C ALA A 115 2.94 -10.50 -33.13
N ASN A 116 3.11 -9.24 -33.49
CA ASN A 116 2.47 -8.63 -34.63
C ASN A 116 3.47 -7.77 -35.37
N ASN A 117 3.79 -8.14 -36.61
CA ASN A 117 4.85 -7.54 -37.45
C ASN A 117 6.21 -7.55 -36.76
N ASP A 118 6.71 -6.38 -36.35
CA ASP A 118 8.02 -6.16 -35.72
C ASP A 118 7.92 -5.98 -34.18
N VAL A 119 6.70 -6.14 -33.61
CA VAL A 119 6.42 -5.90 -32.18
C VAL A 119 6.05 -7.20 -31.49
N ILE A 120 6.76 -7.51 -30.42
CA ILE A 120 6.41 -8.55 -29.43
C ILE A 120 5.53 -7.91 -28.38
N THR A 121 4.41 -8.54 -28.07
CA THR A 121 3.52 -8.17 -26.97
C THR A 121 3.57 -9.26 -25.92
N ILE A 122 3.80 -8.85 -24.67
CA ILE A 122 3.84 -9.70 -23.48
C ILE A 122 2.73 -9.22 -22.55
N GLU A 123 1.94 -10.16 -22.07
CA GLU A 123 0.85 -9.90 -21.12
C GLU A 123 0.75 -11.04 -20.12
N LEU A 124 0.10 -10.78 -18.97
CA LEU A 124 -0.22 -11.83 -18.02
C LEU A 124 -1.25 -12.77 -18.62
N SER A 125 -1.08 -14.07 -18.40
CA SER A 125 -2.11 -15.05 -18.74
C SER A 125 -3.37 -14.85 -17.90
N GLU A 126 -4.53 -15.29 -18.38
CA GLU A 126 -5.77 -15.21 -17.60
C GLU A 126 -5.67 -15.95 -16.26
N ALA A 127 -4.89 -17.03 -16.22
CA ALA A 127 -4.60 -17.76 -14.98
C ALA A 127 -3.78 -16.92 -13.98
N GLU A 128 -2.76 -16.22 -14.46
CA GLU A 128 -1.94 -15.33 -13.60
C GLU A 128 -2.69 -14.06 -13.21
N LYS A 129 -3.54 -13.51 -14.09
CA LYS A 129 -4.43 -12.40 -13.73
C LYS A 129 -5.33 -12.80 -12.57
N ALA A 130 -6.06 -13.93 -12.68
CA ALA A 130 -6.92 -14.42 -11.61
C ALA A 130 -6.16 -14.69 -10.29
N ALA A 131 -4.96 -15.28 -10.37
CA ALA A 131 -4.13 -15.51 -9.19
C ALA A 131 -3.60 -14.21 -8.57
N THR A 132 -3.29 -13.20 -9.40
CA THR A 132 -2.85 -11.88 -8.97
C THR A 132 -4.01 -11.11 -8.31
N ASP A 133 -5.21 -11.17 -8.88
CA ASP A 133 -6.41 -10.55 -8.31
C ASP A 133 -6.70 -11.11 -6.92
N ASP A 134 -6.73 -12.43 -6.78
CA ASP A 134 -6.96 -13.07 -5.48
C ASP A 134 -5.90 -12.69 -4.44
N ARG A 135 -4.61 -12.69 -4.81
CA ARG A 135 -3.52 -12.25 -3.92
C ARG A 135 -3.68 -10.79 -3.53
N THR A 136 -3.93 -9.92 -4.50
CA THR A 136 -4.11 -8.47 -4.28
C THR A 136 -5.28 -8.21 -3.34
N MET A 137 -6.41 -8.89 -3.56
CA MET A 137 -7.58 -8.75 -2.69
C MET A 137 -7.32 -9.25 -1.27
N GLN A 138 -6.68 -10.41 -1.11
CA GLN A 138 -6.34 -10.96 0.21
C GLN A 138 -5.37 -10.05 0.96
N GLN A 139 -4.33 -9.55 0.30
CA GLN A 139 -3.38 -8.62 0.90
C GLN A 139 -4.04 -7.30 1.27
N SER A 140 -4.90 -6.75 0.39
CA SER A 140 -5.65 -5.52 0.68
C SER A 140 -6.55 -5.67 1.90
N LEU A 141 -7.29 -6.78 2.02
CA LEU A 141 -8.12 -7.08 3.19
C LEU A 141 -7.30 -7.12 4.48
N GLU A 142 -6.14 -7.78 4.45
CA GLU A 142 -5.26 -7.89 5.62
C GLU A 142 -4.68 -6.53 6.04
N ILE A 143 -4.23 -5.73 5.08
CA ILE A 143 -3.67 -4.41 5.34
C ILE A 143 -4.75 -3.45 5.85
N ILE A 144 -5.93 -3.43 5.24
CA ILE A 144 -7.06 -2.61 5.70
C ILE A 144 -7.45 -3.01 7.13
N ARG A 145 -7.49 -4.32 7.44
CA ARG A 145 -7.77 -4.79 8.80
C ARG A 145 -6.73 -4.27 9.78
N ARG A 146 -5.44 -4.39 9.47
CA ARG A 146 -4.37 -3.86 10.33
C ARG A 146 -4.49 -2.35 10.55
N ARG A 147 -4.78 -1.57 9.49
CA ARG A 147 -4.97 -0.12 9.60
C ARG A 147 -6.13 0.25 10.52
N VAL A 148 -7.25 -0.47 10.41
CA VAL A 148 -8.44 -0.25 11.25
C VAL A 148 -8.20 -0.70 12.70
N ASP A 149 -7.50 -1.83 12.91
CA ASP A 149 -7.17 -2.35 14.24
C ASP A 149 -6.21 -1.42 15.00
N GLU A 150 -5.26 -0.78 14.31
CA GLU A 150 -4.30 0.18 14.89
C GLU A 150 -5.00 1.44 15.45
N VAL A 151 -6.16 1.82 14.93
CA VAL A 151 -6.97 2.91 15.47
C VAL A 151 -7.71 2.50 16.76
N GLY A 152 -7.66 1.21 17.10
CA GLY A 152 -8.30 0.68 18.32
C GLY A 152 -9.81 0.54 18.22
N THR A 153 -10.35 0.48 16.99
CA THR A 153 -11.77 0.22 16.76
C THR A 153 -12.09 -1.25 17.06
N ARG A 154 -13.27 -1.47 17.65
CA ARG A 154 -13.71 -2.82 18.02
C ARG A 154 -14.62 -3.41 16.95
N GLU A 155 -14.28 -4.62 16.50
CA GLU A 155 -15.09 -5.47 15.61
C GLU A 155 -15.48 -4.81 14.27
N PRO A 156 -14.50 -4.36 13.47
CA PRO A 156 -14.79 -3.89 12.13
C PRO A 156 -15.28 -5.05 11.26
N THR A 157 -16.24 -4.79 10.37
CA THR A 157 -16.62 -5.71 9.30
C THR A 157 -15.86 -5.35 8.04
N ILE A 158 -14.92 -6.21 7.61
CA ILE A 158 -14.12 -6.02 6.41
C ILE A 158 -14.26 -7.26 5.55
N GLN A 159 -14.92 -7.13 4.39
CA GLN A 159 -15.31 -8.26 3.55
C GLN A 159 -15.09 -7.96 2.06
N ARG A 160 -14.64 -8.97 1.31
CA ARG A 160 -14.64 -8.92 -0.16
C ARG A 160 -16.07 -8.94 -0.68
N GLN A 161 -16.37 -8.07 -1.62
CA GLN A 161 -17.65 -8.00 -2.31
C GLN A 161 -17.46 -8.06 -3.83
N GLY A 162 -17.72 -9.22 -4.42
CA GLY A 162 -17.42 -9.48 -5.83
C GLY A 162 -15.92 -9.74 -6.06
N ASP A 163 -15.44 -9.36 -7.23
CA ASP A 163 -14.06 -9.71 -7.65
C ASP A 163 -13.02 -8.69 -7.20
N ASP A 164 -13.38 -7.40 -7.15
CA ASP A 164 -12.46 -6.26 -6.99
C ASP A 164 -12.87 -5.26 -5.91
N ARG A 165 -13.96 -5.52 -5.15
CA ARG A 165 -14.48 -4.58 -4.15
C ARG A 165 -14.32 -5.09 -2.73
N ILE A 166 -14.15 -4.14 -1.80
CA ILE A 166 -14.05 -4.37 -0.36
C ILE A 166 -15.09 -3.50 0.34
N LEU A 167 -15.93 -4.15 1.12
CA LEU A 167 -16.85 -3.53 2.07
C LEU A 167 -16.15 -3.34 3.40
N ILE A 168 -16.17 -2.12 3.93
CA ILE A 168 -15.52 -1.74 5.18
C ILE A 168 -16.53 -1.01 6.06
N GLN A 169 -16.84 -1.59 7.21
CA GLN A 169 -17.75 -1.03 8.19
C GLN A 169 -17.04 -0.95 9.55
N VAL A 170 -16.91 0.25 10.07
CA VAL A 170 -16.16 0.51 11.30
C VAL A 170 -17.06 1.23 12.31
N PRO A 171 -17.57 0.50 13.34
CA PRO A 171 -18.36 1.10 14.40
C PRO A 171 -17.49 2.02 15.28
N GLY A 172 -18.04 3.16 15.66
CA GLY A 172 -17.41 4.07 16.63
C GLY A 172 -16.28 4.95 16.09
N ILE A 173 -15.99 4.91 14.79
CA ILE A 173 -15.11 5.89 14.15
C ILE A 173 -15.87 7.21 13.94
N GLY A 174 -15.18 8.35 14.05
CA GLY A 174 -15.81 9.67 14.07
C GLY A 174 -16.52 10.03 12.75
N SER A 175 -15.96 9.64 11.61
CA SER A 175 -16.55 9.93 10.29
C SER A 175 -16.05 8.99 9.20
N ALA A 176 -16.78 8.93 8.08
CA ALA A 176 -16.32 8.23 6.89
C ALA A 176 -15.08 8.90 6.26
N ALA A 177 -14.93 10.22 6.39
CA ALA A 177 -13.76 10.95 5.93
C ALA A 177 -12.48 10.54 6.70
N GLU A 178 -12.58 10.35 8.00
CA GLU A 178 -11.48 9.83 8.82
C GLU A 178 -11.09 8.40 8.42
N LEU A 179 -12.07 7.51 8.25
CA LEU A 179 -11.83 6.16 7.75
C LEU A 179 -11.20 6.17 6.36
N LYS A 180 -11.66 7.05 5.47
CA LYS A 180 -11.13 7.20 4.12
C LYS A 180 -9.67 7.67 4.11
N SER A 181 -9.28 8.62 4.97
CA SER A 181 -7.89 9.06 5.08
C SER A 181 -6.97 7.93 5.53
N LEU A 182 -7.47 7.05 6.41
CA LEU A 182 -6.73 5.92 6.94
C LEU A 182 -6.49 4.81 5.93
N ILE A 183 -7.48 4.52 5.07
CA ILE A 183 -7.44 3.37 4.15
C ILE A 183 -7.22 3.76 2.69
N GLY A 184 -7.44 5.03 2.34
CA GLY A 184 -7.45 5.51 0.95
C GLY A 184 -6.07 5.68 0.31
N THR A 185 -5.00 5.79 1.12
CA THR A 185 -3.63 5.93 0.64
C THR A 185 -2.96 4.58 0.46
N THR A 186 -2.16 4.44 -0.61
CA THR A 186 -1.36 3.22 -0.80
C THR A 186 -0.27 3.09 0.25
N ALA A 187 0.28 4.21 0.72
CA ALA A 187 1.39 4.30 1.67
C ALA A 187 2.63 3.51 1.21
N LYS A 188 2.91 3.53 -0.09
CA LYS A 188 4.08 2.88 -0.69
C LYS A 188 5.32 3.71 -0.39
N LEU A 189 6.07 3.28 0.63
CA LEU A 189 7.32 3.94 1.01
C LEU A 189 8.50 3.33 0.25
N THR A 190 9.35 4.17 -0.34
CA THR A 190 10.57 3.76 -1.02
C THR A 190 11.70 4.74 -0.74
N PHE A 191 12.94 4.24 -0.76
CA PHE A 191 14.14 5.03 -0.48
C PHE A 191 15.03 5.04 -1.72
N HIS A 192 15.26 6.21 -2.30
CA HIS A 192 15.95 6.36 -3.58
C HIS A 192 17.19 7.23 -3.49
N PRO A 193 18.26 6.90 -4.24
CA PRO A 193 19.36 7.83 -4.48
C PRO A 193 18.87 9.08 -5.19
N VAL A 194 19.33 10.25 -4.73
CA VAL A 194 19.06 11.53 -5.42
C VAL A 194 20.17 11.80 -6.43
N VAL A 195 19.82 11.86 -7.70
CA VAL A 195 20.74 12.19 -8.80
C VAL A 195 20.87 13.71 -8.96
N GLY A 196 19.78 14.46 -8.69
CA GLY A 196 19.76 15.90 -8.81
C GLY A 196 18.38 16.49 -8.58
N GLN A 197 18.22 17.75 -8.97
CA GLN A 197 16.92 18.43 -8.96
C GLN A 197 16.53 18.80 -10.38
N ALA A 198 15.24 18.68 -10.70
CA ALA A 198 14.68 19.11 -11.97
C ALA A 198 14.09 20.52 -11.85
N SER A 199 14.18 21.28 -12.93
CA SER A 199 13.62 22.63 -12.98
C SER A 199 12.10 22.64 -13.20
N ASN A 200 11.56 21.56 -13.74
CA ASN A 200 10.13 21.36 -13.96
C ASN A 200 9.82 19.84 -14.07
N PRO A 201 8.54 19.43 -13.94
CA PRO A 201 8.14 18.01 -13.97
C PRO A 201 8.35 17.35 -15.33
N ASP A 202 8.35 18.11 -16.42
CA ASP A 202 8.45 17.59 -17.80
C ASP A 202 9.91 17.45 -18.27
N GLN A 203 10.89 17.78 -17.42
CA GLN A 203 12.30 17.64 -17.73
C GLN A 203 12.63 16.15 -17.94
N ALA A 204 13.42 15.83 -18.96
CA ALA A 204 13.89 14.45 -19.15
C ALA A 204 14.80 14.01 -17.99
N PRO A 205 14.42 13.00 -17.19
CA PRO A 205 15.19 12.61 -16.00
C PRO A 205 16.50 11.89 -16.32
N GLY A 206 16.69 11.47 -17.57
CA GLY A 206 17.77 10.59 -17.96
C GLY A 206 17.39 9.11 -17.90
N ALA A 207 18.29 8.24 -18.36
CA ALA A 207 18.04 6.81 -18.33
C ALA A 207 18.08 6.26 -16.90
N ARG A 208 17.09 5.44 -16.54
CA ARG A 208 16.92 4.81 -15.21
C ARG A 208 16.64 5.80 -14.07
N ASN A 209 16.08 6.94 -14.38
CA ASN A 209 15.68 7.93 -13.39
C ASN A 209 14.23 8.35 -13.62
N PHE A 210 13.60 8.83 -12.58
CA PHE A 210 12.28 9.44 -12.62
C PHE A 210 12.28 10.77 -11.88
N ILE A 211 11.25 11.59 -12.09
CA ILE A 211 11.06 12.84 -11.38
C ILE A 211 9.95 12.67 -10.37
N ALA A 212 10.21 13.06 -9.12
CA ALA A 212 9.22 13.11 -8.06
C ALA A 212 9.09 14.54 -7.49
N PRO A 213 7.87 15.06 -7.28
CA PRO A 213 7.65 16.34 -6.63
C PRO A 213 7.94 16.23 -5.14
N ASP A 214 8.31 17.36 -4.53
CA ASP A 214 8.36 17.51 -3.08
C ASP A 214 6.93 17.67 -2.52
N ILE A 215 6.61 16.96 -1.44
CA ILE A 215 5.28 16.95 -0.82
C ILE A 215 4.81 18.33 -0.35
N SER A 216 5.74 19.24 -0.05
CA SER A 216 5.41 20.60 0.40
C SER A 216 4.83 21.50 -0.69
N GLY A 217 4.81 21.04 -1.95
CA GLY A 217 4.26 21.81 -3.08
C GLY A 217 5.05 23.07 -3.45
N ASN A 218 6.28 23.21 -2.97
CA ASN A 218 7.15 24.39 -3.19
C ASN A 218 7.72 24.49 -4.61
N GLY A 219 7.26 23.64 -5.56
CA GLY A 219 7.78 23.60 -6.93
C GLY A 219 9.18 22.98 -7.02
N ILE A 220 9.62 22.25 -6.01
CA ILE A 220 10.86 21.49 -6.02
C ILE A 220 10.57 20.10 -6.58
N TYR A 221 11.40 19.66 -7.53
CA TYR A 221 11.34 18.36 -8.13
C TYR A 221 12.69 17.65 -8.00
N TYR A 222 12.69 16.40 -7.62
CA TYR A 222 13.89 15.60 -7.48
C TYR A 222 14.01 14.62 -8.65
N ILE A 223 15.23 14.46 -9.16
CA ILE A 223 15.59 13.40 -10.10
C ILE A 223 16.13 12.25 -9.25
N LEU A 224 15.45 11.12 -9.27
CA LEU A 224 15.71 9.95 -8.45
C LEU A 224 16.05 8.75 -9.34
N GLU A 225 16.89 7.84 -8.85
CA GLU A 225 17.10 6.56 -9.53
C GLU A 225 15.82 5.71 -9.48
N ASP A 226 15.47 5.01 -10.56
CA ASP A 226 14.27 4.15 -10.64
C ASP A 226 14.29 3.02 -9.60
N SER A 227 15.48 2.47 -9.33
CA SER A 227 15.63 1.35 -8.39
C SER A 227 15.76 1.86 -6.96
N PRO A 228 14.81 1.55 -6.05
CA PRO A 228 14.95 1.89 -4.65
C PRO A 228 16.04 1.06 -3.98
N VAL A 229 16.73 1.63 -3.01
CA VAL A 229 17.69 0.95 -2.15
C VAL A 229 16.98 -0.02 -1.20
N VAL A 230 15.91 0.46 -0.58
CA VAL A 230 15.00 -0.30 0.30
C VAL A 230 13.57 0.20 0.10
N THR A 231 12.60 -0.63 0.46
CA THR A 231 11.16 -0.33 0.35
C THR A 231 10.48 -0.46 1.71
N GLY A 232 9.23 -0.02 1.80
CA GLY A 232 8.41 -0.19 2.99
C GLY A 232 8.17 -1.65 3.40
N ASP A 233 8.32 -2.59 2.47
CA ASP A 233 8.18 -4.03 2.77
C ASP A 233 9.27 -4.56 3.71
N GLU A 234 10.40 -3.87 3.77
CA GLU A 234 11.47 -4.18 4.70
C GLU A 234 11.30 -3.52 6.08
N LEU A 235 10.26 -2.71 6.30
CA LEU A 235 9.96 -2.13 7.61
C LEU A 235 9.37 -3.18 8.57
N THR A 236 9.79 -3.12 9.82
CA THR A 236 9.24 -3.95 10.91
C THR A 236 8.46 -3.14 11.91
N ASP A 237 8.78 -1.86 12.05
CA ASP A 237 8.15 -0.97 13.01
C ASP A 237 8.25 0.49 12.57
N SER A 238 7.27 1.30 12.96
CA SER A 238 7.26 2.74 12.78
C SER A 238 6.49 3.40 13.92
N GLN A 239 7.03 4.51 14.47
CA GLN A 239 6.44 5.21 15.61
C GLN A 239 6.55 6.72 15.43
N PRO A 240 5.54 7.49 15.90
CA PRO A 240 5.66 8.94 15.97
C PRO A 240 6.74 9.33 16.97
N ALA A 241 7.48 10.38 16.65
CA ALA A 241 8.57 10.89 17.46
C ALA A 241 8.70 12.41 17.29
N PHE A 242 9.68 12.99 17.95
CA PHE A 242 10.12 14.35 17.72
C PHE A 242 11.59 14.34 17.30
N ASP A 243 11.93 15.22 16.36
CA ASP A 243 13.32 15.41 15.95
C ASP A 243 14.12 16.21 17.01
N GLN A 244 15.39 16.46 16.73
CA GLN A 244 16.28 17.19 17.64
C GLN A 244 15.85 18.66 17.87
N ASN A 245 15.00 19.20 17.01
CA ASN A 245 14.46 20.56 17.10
C ASN A 245 13.06 20.59 17.74
N GLY A 246 12.55 19.42 18.19
CA GLY A 246 11.21 19.28 18.76
C GLY A 246 10.09 19.32 17.72
N GLN A 247 10.41 19.13 16.42
CA GLN A 247 9.40 19.02 15.38
C GLN A 247 8.88 17.59 15.28
N PRO A 248 7.57 17.38 14.96
CA PRO A 248 7.03 16.06 14.75
C PRO A 248 7.76 15.31 13.63
N ALA A 249 8.05 14.05 13.87
CA ALA A 249 8.82 13.18 12.99
C ALA A 249 8.32 11.72 13.15
N VAL A 250 8.79 10.84 12.28
CA VAL A 250 8.46 9.41 12.34
C VAL A 250 9.73 8.59 12.38
N THR A 251 9.91 7.79 13.43
CA THR A 251 10.98 6.79 13.47
C THR A 251 10.56 5.53 12.74
N PHE A 252 11.53 4.84 12.17
CA PHE A 252 11.31 3.55 11.52
C PHE A 252 12.43 2.56 11.82
N ARG A 253 12.12 1.28 11.64
CA ARG A 253 13.09 0.18 11.78
C ARG A 253 12.91 -0.81 10.64
N PHE A 254 14.02 -1.16 9.99
CA PHE A 254 14.07 -2.21 8.98
C PHE A 254 14.25 -3.60 9.61
N ASN A 255 13.83 -4.62 8.87
CA ASN A 255 14.22 -6.00 9.11
C ASN A 255 15.72 -6.21 8.80
N PRO A 256 16.33 -7.36 9.15
CA PRO A 256 17.77 -7.57 8.94
C PRO A 256 18.23 -7.43 7.49
N THR A 257 17.37 -7.74 6.51
CA THR A 257 17.69 -7.61 5.08
C THR A 257 17.71 -6.14 4.65
N GLY A 258 16.68 -5.36 5.00
CA GLY A 258 16.63 -3.92 4.74
C GLY A 258 17.73 -3.16 5.47
N ALA A 259 17.98 -3.51 6.74
CA ALA A 259 19.07 -2.92 7.53
C ALA A 259 20.45 -3.10 6.87
N ARG A 260 20.72 -4.28 6.30
CA ARG A 260 21.97 -4.54 5.56
C ARG A 260 22.04 -3.71 4.28
N LYS A 261 21.01 -3.77 3.43
CA LYS A 261 20.96 -2.99 2.17
C LYS A 261 21.16 -1.50 2.43
N PHE A 262 20.44 -0.96 3.41
CA PHE A 262 20.48 0.44 3.77
C PHE A 262 21.82 0.83 4.41
N GLY A 263 22.37 -0.04 5.26
CA GLY A 263 23.68 0.12 5.87
C GLY A 263 24.82 0.16 4.85
N ASP A 264 24.84 -0.80 3.91
CA ASP A 264 25.84 -0.87 2.83
C ASP A 264 25.75 0.36 1.93
N TYR A 265 24.53 0.78 1.56
CA TYR A 265 24.30 1.97 0.76
C TYR A 265 24.78 3.24 1.47
N THR A 266 24.36 3.46 2.73
CA THR A 266 24.72 4.67 3.48
C THR A 266 26.20 4.74 3.77
N ALA A 267 26.88 3.60 4.00
CA ALA A 267 28.33 3.54 4.16
C ALA A 267 29.11 3.95 2.91
N ALA A 268 28.60 3.55 1.73
CA ALA A 268 29.23 3.88 0.44
C ALA A 268 28.94 5.33 -0.02
N ASN A 269 27.90 5.99 0.52
CA ASN A 269 27.38 7.26 0.03
C ASN A 269 27.30 8.34 1.12
N VAL A 270 28.23 8.37 2.07
CA VAL A 270 28.30 9.42 3.09
C VAL A 270 28.47 10.79 2.44
N GLY A 271 27.67 11.78 2.84
CA GLY A 271 27.60 13.12 2.27
C GLY A 271 26.64 13.27 1.09
N ALA A 272 26.18 12.17 0.48
CA ALA A 272 25.20 12.20 -0.59
C ALA A 272 23.76 12.37 -0.03
N PRO A 273 22.85 13.04 -0.76
CA PRO A 273 21.44 13.06 -0.42
C PRO A 273 20.77 11.75 -0.82
N PHE A 274 19.76 11.33 -0.05
CA PHE A 274 18.82 10.28 -0.46
C PHE A 274 17.38 10.74 -0.20
N ALA A 275 16.46 10.30 -1.03
CA ALA A 275 15.06 10.68 -0.92
C ALA A 275 14.23 9.57 -0.28
N ILE A 276 13.34 9.96 0.61
CA ILE A 276 12.28 9.14 1.15
C ILE A 276 11.01 9.52 0.39
N VAL A 277 10.47 8.58 -0.37
CA VAL A 277 9.35 8.77 -1.29
C VAL A 277 8.15 7.98 -0.78
N LEU A 278 7.00 8.64 -0.68
CA LEU A 278 5.72 8.06 -0.32
C LEU A 278 4.74 8.33 -1.47
N ASP A 279 4.17 7.27 -2.04
CA ASP A 279 3.19 7.37 -3.13
C ASP A 279 3.62 8.29 -4.29
N ASN A 280 4.90 8.21 -4.69
CA ASN A 280 5.57 9.00 -5.72
C ASN A 280 5.84 10.48 -5.37
N GLU A 281 5.68 10.89 -4.13
CA GLU A 281 6.05 12.23 -3.63
C GLU A 281 7.22 12.12 -2.65
N VAL A 282 8.17 13.06 -2.73
CA VAL A 282 9.32 13.13 -1.82
C VAL A 282 8.88 13.79 -0.51
N ILE A 283 8.83 13.03 0.58
CA ILE A 283 8.52 13.55 1.92
C ILE A 283 9.73 14.12 2.63
N SER A 284 10.93 13.63 2.29
CA SER A 284 12.19 14.12 2.87
C SER A 284 13.36 13.73 1.97
N ALA A 285 14.36 14.60 1.87
CA ALA A 285 15.58 14.33 1.12
C ALA A 285 16.84 14.71 1.95
N PRO A 286 17.09 13.99 3.09
CA PRO A 286 18.23 14.28 3.95
C PRO A 286 19.57 13.89 3.31
N ARG A 287 20.66 14.47 3.83
CA ARG A 287 22.03 14.00 3.55
C ARG A 287 22.43 12.92 4.52
N ILE A 288 23.16 11.94 4.02
CA ILE A 288 23.75 10.88 4.82
C ILE A 288 24.95 11.46 5.58
N ASN A 289 24.81 11.70 6.87
CA ASN A 289 25.90 12.26 7.69
C ASN A 289 26.91 11.18 8.13
N GLU A 290 26.43 9.96 8.37
CA GLU A 290 27.22 8.82 8.81
C GLU A 290 26.57 7.50 8.33
N PRO A 291 27.31 6.37 8.31
CA PRO A 291 26.74 5.06 7.99
C PRO A 291 25.63 4.66 8.97
N ILE A 292 24.47 4.25 8.46
CA ILE A 292 23.31 3.84 9.28
C ILE A 292 23.24 2.31 9.35
N LEU A 293 24.14 1.72 10.12
CA LEU A 293 24.29 0.25 10.19
C LEU A 293 23.20 -0.44 11.03
N GLY A 294 22.53 0.31 11.91
CA GLY A 294 21.50 -0.22 12.83
C GLY A 294 20.14 -0.49 12.19
N GLY A 295 19.93 -0.07 10.94
CA GLY A 295 18.65 -0.22 10.26
C GLY A 295 17.50 0.61 10.86
N ASN A 296 17.81 1.56 11.75
CA ASN A 296 16.84 2.51 12.29
C ASN A 296 17.05 3.88 11.64
N GLY A 297 15.99 4.64 11.50
CA GLY A 297 16.07 5.99 10.98
C GLY A 297 14.92 6.86 11.47
N ILE A 298 14.96 8.12 11.09
CA ILE A 298 13.94 9.11 11.38
C ILE A 298 13.56 9.84 10.09
N ILE A 299 12.28 9.91 9.81
CA ILE A 299 11.71 10.70 8.73
C ILE A 299 11.36 12.05 9.31
N THR A 300 12.05 13.08 8.87
CA THR A 300 11.79 14.47 9.25
C THR A 300 11.11 15.20 8.09
N GLY A 301 10.22 16.11 8.39
CA GLY A 301 9.46 16.90 7.41
C GLY A 301 8.67 17.98 8.11
N GLN A 302 7.81 18.67 7.36
CA GLN A 302 6.89 19.66 7.91
C GLN A 302 5.59 19.01 8.37
N PHE A 303 5.69 18.04 9.31
CA PHE A 303 4.53 17.31 9.81
C PHE A 303 3.87 18.05 10.98
N SER A 304 2.55 18.02 11.03
CA SER A 304 1.80 18.18 12.27
C SER A 304 1.92 16.89 13.11
N VAL A 305 1.56 16.98 14.39
CA VAL A 305 1.53 15.79 15.27
C VAL A 305 0.59 14.72 14.71
N GLN A 306 -0.57 15.15 14.15
CA GLN A 306 -1.54 14.23 13.59
C GLN A 306 -0.99 13.52 12.34
N GLU A 307 -0.37 14.26 11.41
CA GLU A 307 0.23 13.67 10.20
C GLU A 307 1.36 12.69 10.53
N ALA A 308 2.19 12.98 11.54
CA ALA A 308 3.22 12.06 11.98
C ALA A 308 2.64 10.76 12.58
N ASN A 309 1.56 10.89 13.37
CA ASN A 309 0.82 9.73 13.90
C ASN A 309 0.23 8.88 12.77
N ASP A 310 -0.50 9.51 11.83
CA ASP A 310 -1.16 8.83 10.73
C ASP A 310 -0.13 8.14 9.81
N LEU A 311 0.98 8.83 9.48
CA LEU A 311 2.06 8.26 8.70
C LEU A 311 2.69 7.04 9.40
N SER A 312 2.97 7.15 10.70
CA SER A 312 3.55 6.03 11.46
C SER A 312 2.63 4.81 11.48
N LEU A 313 1.33 5.01 11.59
CA LEU A 313 0.31 3.98 11.56
C LEU A 313 0.25 3.31 10.17
N LEU A 314 0.21 4.11 9.10
CA LEU A 314 0.20 3.63 7.73
C LEU A 314 1.45 2.79 7.40
N LEU A 315 2.62 3.26 7.81
CA LEU A 315 3.89 2.55 7.57
C LEU A 315 3.97 1.23 8.36
N ARG A 316 3.45 1.19 9.58
CA ARG A 316 3.40 -0.03 10.41
C ARG A 316 2.43 -1.06 9.87
N ALA A 317 1.26 -0.63 9.40
CA ALA A 317 0.26 -1.50 8.79
C ALA A 317 0.69 -2.03 7.43
N GLY A 318 1.53 -1.29 6.71
CA GLY A 318 2.06 -1.64 5.40
C GLY A 318 1.33 -0.98 4.23
N ALA A 319 1.96 -1.08 3.06
CA ALA A 319 1.45 -0.52 1.81
C ALA A 319 0.34 -1.40 1.21
N LEU A 320 -0.71 -0.76 0.68
CA LEU A 320 -1.68 -1.47 -0.15
C LEU A 320 -1.02 -1.89 -1.47
N PRO A 321 -1.27 -3.09 -1.96
CA PRO A 321 -0.68 -3.59 -3.20
C PRO A 321 -1.20 -2.84 -4.44
N ALA A 322 -2.38 -2.24 -4.33
CA ALA A 322 -3.01 -1.44 -5.37
C ALA A 322 -3.76 -0.25 -4.77
N PRO A 323 -3.90 0.86 -5.51
CA PRO A 323 -4.74 1.96 -5.06
C PRO A 323 -6.21 1.54 -5.02
N MET A 324 -6.95 2.11 -4.08
CA MET A 324 -8.37 1.84 -3.88
C MET A 324 -9.18 3.10 -4.15
N GLN A 325 -10.20 2.98 -5.01
CA GLN A 325 -11.17 4.03 -5.28
C GLN A 325 -12.41 3.82 -4.41
N ILE A 326 -12.81 4.85 -3.66
CA ILE A 326 -14.04 4.78 -2.86
C ILE A 326 -15.25 5.02 -3.77
N LEU A 327 -16.10 4.00 -3.86
CA LEU A 327 -17.35 4.01 -4.65
C LEU A 327 -18.54 4.53 -3.84
N GLU A 328 -18.57 4.21 -2.55
CA GLU A 328 -19.66 4.56 -1.66
C GLU A 328 -19.09 4.95 -0.28
N GLU A 329 -19.64 6.03 0.26
CA GLU A 329 -19.25 6.59 1.55
C GLU A 329 -20.49 6.98 2.34
N ARG A 330 -20.65 6.42 3.56
CA ARG A 330 -21.73 6.75 4.46
C ARG A 330 -21.22 6.89 5.88
N SER A 331 -21.62 7.97 6.56
CA SER A 331 -21.44 8.13 8.00
C SER A 331 -22.76 7.88 8.70
N VAL A 332 -22.76 7.02 9.70
CA VAL A 332 -23.90 6.78 10.57
C VAL A 332 -23.68 7.50 11.89
N GLY A 333 -24.47 8.53 12.13
CA GLY A 333 -24.36 9.30 13.37
C GLY A 333 -24.83 8.48 14.59
N PRO A 334 -24.22 8.65 15.76
CA PRO A 334 -24.59 7.93 16.99
C PRO A 334 -26.03 8.20 17.46
N GLY A 335 -26.64 9.33 17.04
CA GLY A 335 -27.96 9.74 17.49
C GLY A 335 -29.11 8.81 17.09
N LEU A 336 -29.00 8.11 15.96
CA LEU A 336 -30.03 7.14 15.53
C LEU A 336 -30.05 5.86 16.39
N GLY A 337 -28.90 5.49 16.95
CA GLY A 337 -28.78 4.33 17.81
C GLY A 337 -29.08 4.63 19.30
N GLN A 338 -28.75 5.84 19.72
CA GLN A 338 -28.89 6.25 21.14
C GLN A 338 -30.35 6.16 21.63
N ASP A 339 -31.31 6.65 20.85
CA ASP A 339 -32.73 6.55 21.17
C ASP A 339 -33.19 5.08 21.32
N SER A 340 -32.64 4.17 20.52
CA SER A 340 -32.96 2.73 20.56
C SER A 340 -32.31 2.05 21.78
N VAL A 341 -31.09 2.45 22.14
CA VAL A 341 -30.37 1.95 23.33
C VAL A 341 -31.09 2.43 24.59
N GLU A 342 -31.42 3.73 24.69
CA GLU A 342 -32.15 4.29 25.85
C GLU A 342 -33.53 3.63 26.02
N ALA A 343 -34.26 3.41 24.91
CA ALA A 343 -35.54 2.70 24.96
C ALA A 343 -35.36 1.23 25.40
N GLY A 344 -34.29 0.57 24.94
CA GLY A 344 -33.97 -0.80 25.34
C GLY A 344 -33.56 -0.94 26.80
N GLU A 345 -32.74 -0.02 27.30
CA GLU A 345 -32.38 0.03 28.73
C GLU A 345 -33.59 0.27 29.62
N PHE A 346 -34.45 1.21 29.26
CA PHE A 346 -35.70 1.46 29.99
C PHE A 346 -36.61 0.23 30.00
N ALA A 347 -36.78 -0.44 28.88
CA ALA A 347 -37.57 -1.66 28.77
C ALA A 347 -36.98 -2.81 29.61
N ALA A 348 -35.64 -2.95 29.64
CA ALA A 348 -34.94 -3.98 30.42
C ALA A 348 -35.13 -3.73 31.94
N VAL A 349 -34.96 -2.48 32.39
CA VAL A 349 -35.20 -2.10 33.81
C VAL A 349 -36.65 -2.34 34.20
N LEU A 350 -37.58 -1.94 33.34
CA LEU A 350 -39.03 -2.13 33.61
C LEU A 350 -39.38 -3.61 33.66
N GLY A 351 -38.79 -4.43 32.75
CA GLY A 351 -38.97 -5.88 32.77
C GLY A 351 -38.43 -6.53 34.04
N LEU A 352 -37.26 -6.09 34.52
CA LEU A 352 -36.68 -6.57 35.79
C LEU A 352 -37.58 -6.24 36.97
N VAL A 353 -38.12 -5.00 37.02
CA VAL A 353 -39.06 -4.57 38.09
C VAL A 353 -40.31 -5.45 38.09
N PHE A 354 -40.87 -5.74 36.92
CA PHE A 354 -42.04 -6.62 36.82
C PHE A 354 -41.76 -8.06 37.27
N VAL A 355 -40.59 -8.60 36.92
CA VAL A 355 -40.17 -9.94 37.37
C VAL A 355 -40.01 -9.97 38.89
N LEU A 356 -39.36 -8.96 39.49
CA LEU A 356 -39.22 -8.87 40.94
C LEU A 356 -40.56 -8.65 41.69
N ALA A 357 -41.49 -7.93 41.06
CA ALA A 357 -42.84 -7.73 41.64
C ALA A 357 -43.72 -8.99 41.56
N PHE A 358 -43.47 -9.88 40.61
CA PHE A 358 -44.20 -11.13 40.40
C PHE A 358 -43.66 -12.27 41.28
N LEU A 359 -42.36 -12.26 41.61
CA LEU A 359 -41.74 -13.19 42.56
C LEU A 359 -42.12 -12.84 44.01
#